data_ee9e7e1cfd55ae59013f35f0727c8e05
#
_entry.id   ee9e7e1cfd55ae59013f35f0727c8e05
#
_cell.length_a   1.000
_cell.length_b   1.000
_cell.length_c   1.000
_cell.angle_alpha   90.00
_cell.angle_beta   90.00
_cell.angle_gamma   90.00
#
_symmetry.space_group_name_H-M   'P 1'
#
loop_
_entity.id
_entity.type
_entity.pdbx_description
1 polymer ?
#
loop_
_entity_poly.entity_id
_entity_poly.type
_entity_poly.pdbx_seq_one_letter_code
_entity_poly.pdbx_strand_id
1 'polypeptide(L)'
;MATGRTSRRKSKPPRKAAEPGSLRRWWEALPADQKRLAVRRIVVCVVAVAAVVGAGLGLRQLRRYVMAQPSYADSVAVVVLADRPVWMDEVVAAEIRAHLALAAGRAAGTFEPDLAERVYAAAQRCPWIRRVHEVRIERAPTDPDDSALSGGRIVVVAEYRQPVAQAVGGRAERYIDAAGVVLPTDSARLQAARWRMVRITGLRAAAAECGSVWPGDDLTAGLHVIRLLADRPYFNQITAVDVMNYRHRYDRGEPSIRLVAMDGQVTTDIRFGDLPTGDLPAVGGPSVDRRLGYLDTWYLHNGRRLAGPTYLDIRLPDRIGVPEAYAP
;
A
#
# COMPACT_ATOMS: atom_id res chain seq x y z
N MET A 1 -31.87 -0.43 -56.25
CA MET A 1 -30.89 -1.16 -57.09
C MET A 1 -29.94 -1.90 -56.17
N ALA A 2 -30.15 -3.20 -56.06
CA ALA A 2 -29.38 -4.08 -55.19
C ALA A 2 -28.43 -4.91 -56.04
N THR A 3 -27.13 -4.83 -55.76
CA THR A 3 -26.12 -5.67 -56.38
C THR A 3 -25.62 -6.69 -55.38
N GLY A 4 -26.08 -7.91 -55.52
CA GLY A 4 -25.66 -9.07 -54.77
C GLY A 4 -24.25 -9.49 -55.16
N ARG A 5 -23.38 -9.68 -54.16
CA ARG A 5 -22.04 -10.22 -54.29
C ARG A 5 -21.99 -11.66 -53.80
N THR A 6 -22.10 -12.61 -54.73
CA THR A 6 -21.98 -14.04 -54.50
C THR A 6 -20.56 -14.42 -54.12
N SER A 7 -20.35 -14.84 -52.90
CA SER A 7 -19.07 -15.38 -52.39
C SER A 7 -18.89 -16.83 -52.85
N ARG A 8 -17.97 -17.05 -53.75
CA ARG A 8 -17.57 -18.36 -54.28
C ARG A 8 -16.72 -19.13 -53.22
N ARG A 9 -17.39 -20.07 -52.54
CA ARG A 9 -16.80 -20.98 -51.58
C ARG A 9 -15.81 -21.91 -52.25
N LYS A 10 -14.48 -21.70 -52.04
CA LYS A 10 -13.41 -22.62 -52.51
C LYS A 10 -13.50 -23.90 -51.65
N SER A 11 -13.83 -25.01 -52.35
CA SER A 11 -13.77 -26.34 -51.78
C SER A 11 -12.33 -26.75 -51.47
N LYS A 12 -12.05 -27.12 -50.20
CA LYS A 12 -10.78 -27.72 -49.77
C LYS A 12 -10.61 -29.05 -50.51
N PRO A 13 -9.36 -29.34 -51.00
CA PRO A 13 -9.08 -30.65 -51.58
C PRO A 13 -9.17 -31.75 -50.53
N PRO A 14 -9.62 -32.96 -50.91
CA PRO A 14 -9.74 -34.07 -49.94
C PRO A 14 -8.38 -34.45 -49.43
N ARG A 15 -8.27 -34.51 -48.10
CA ARG A 15 -7.09 -35.06 -47.39
C ARG A 15 -6.92 -36.51 -47.82
N LYS A 16 -5.81 -36.81 -48.54
CA LYS A 16 -5.44 -38.18 -48.82
C LYS A 16 -5.33 -38.94 -47.48
N ALA A 17 -6.12 -39.98 -47.31
CA ALA A 17 -6.02 -40.90 -46.21
C ALA A 17 -4.62 -41.49 -46.18
N ALA A 18 -3.93 -41.35 -45.07
CA ALA A 18 -2.60 -41.95 -44.87
C ALA A 18 -2.80 -43.47 -45.01
N GLU A 19 -2.12 -44.08 -45.98
CA GLU A 19 -2.16 -45.54 -46.17
C GLU A 19 -1.67 -46.21 -44.90
N PRO A 20 -2.47 -47.11 -44.29
CA PRO A 20 -2.05 -47.87 -43.12
C PRO A 20 -1.10 -48.97 -43.58
N GLY A 21 0.17 -48.69 -43.64
CA GLY A 21 1.13 -49.72 -44.10
C GLY A 21 2.59 -49.34 -44.15
N SER A 22 2.94 -48.06 -44.03
CA SER A 22 4.33 -47.63 -44.18
C SER A 22 5.25 -48.14 -43.05
N LEU A 23 4.81 -48.16 -41.81
CA LEU A 23 5.56 -48.62 -40.65
C LEU A 23 5.77 -50.16 -40.69
N ARG A 24 4.76 -50.93 -41.12
CA ARG A 24 4.85 -52.37 -41.18
C ARG A 24 5.83 -52.83 -42.30
N ARG A 25 5.76 -52.24 -43.47
CA ARG A 25 6.71 -52.50 -44.58
C ARG A 25 8.14 -52.10 -44.23
N TRP A 26 8.30 -50.98 -43.54
CA TRP A 26 9.60 -50.53 -43.06
C TRP A 26 10.18 -51.52 -42.02
N TRP A 27 9.35 -52.00 -41.11
CA TRP A 27 9.75 -53.01 -40.08
C TRP A 27 10.12 -54.36 -40.71
N GLU A 28 9.37 -54.80 -41.73
CA GLU A 28 9.62 -56.08 -42.45
C GLU A 28 10.93 -56.02 -43.25
N ALA A 29 11.30 -54.90 -43.77
CA ALA A 29 12.53 -54.68 -44.55
C ALA A 29 13.83 -54.57 -43.73
N LEU A 30 13.77 -54.44 -42.42
CA LEU A 30 14.94 -54.33 -41.57
C LEU A 30 15.65 -55.71 -41.39
N PRO A 31 17.00 -55.77 -41.44
CA PRO A 31 17.79 -56.96 -41.12
C PRO A 31 17.56 -57.42 -39.66
N ALA A 32 17.70 -58.73 -39.38
CA ALA A 32 17.39 -59.31 -38.09
C ALA A 32 18.13 -58.65 -36.91
N ASP A 33 19.38 -58.27 -37.11
CA ASP A 33 20.20 -57.60 -36.07
C ASP A 33 19.73 -56.18 -35.78
N GLN A 34 19.27 -55.45 -36.75
CA GLN A 34 18.71 -54.12 -36.57
C GLN A 34 17.34 -54.16 -35.90
N LYS A 35 16.54 -55.21 -36.17
CA LYS A 35 15.28 -55.43 -35.48
C LYS A 35 15.51 -55.65 -33.98
N ARG A 36 16.50 -56.48 -33.61
CA ARG A 36 16.84 -56.71 -32.19
C ARG A 36 17.30 -55.44 -31.49
N LEU A 37 18.13 -54.62 -32.15
CA LEU A 37 18.57 -53.34 -31.61
C LEU A 37 17.40 -52.33 -31.46
N ALA A 38 16.53 -52.25 -32.45
CA ALA A 38 15.35 -51.38 -32.41
C ALA A 38 14.39 -51.78 -31.30
N VAL A 39 14.08 -53.08 -31.15
CA VAL A 39 13.26 -53.59 -30.04
C VAL A 39 13.88 -53.27 -28.68
N ARG A 40 15.21 -53.50 -28.52
CA ARG A 40 15.91 -53.16 -27.29
C ARG A 40 15.83 -51.66 -26.96
N ARG A 41 16.00 -50.77 -27.96
CA ARG A 41 15.85 -49.34 -27.76
C ARG A 41 14.43 -48.95 -27.38
N ILE A 42 13.42 -49.49 -28.08
CA ILE A 42 12.00 -49.27 -27.74
C ILE A 42 11.67 -49.71 -26.31
N VAL A 43 12.12 -50.89 -25.93
CA VAL A 43 11.92 -51.42 -24.57
C VAL A 43 12.57 -50.47 -23.53
N VAL A 44 13.80 -50.04 -23.76
CA VAL A 44 14.50 -49.11 -22.87
C VAL A 44 13.74 -47.80 -22.78
N CYS A 45 13.29 -47.21 -23.90
CA CYS A 45 12.48 -46.01 -23.90
C CYS A 45 11.15 -46.17 -23.14
N VAL A 46 10.44 -47.26 -23.37
CA VAL A 46 9.18 -47.57 -22.66
C VAL A 46 9.41 -47.71 -21.16
N VAL A 47 10.46 -48.43 -20.75
CA VAL A 47 10.81 -48.57 -19.34
C VAL A 47 11.21 -47.23 -18.73
N ALA A 48 11.97 -46.40 -19.43
CA ALA A 48 12.35 -45.08 -18.97
C ALA A 48 11.12 -44.17 -18.80
N VAL A 49 10.21 -44.15 -19.77
CA VAL A 49 8.95 -43.40 -19.68
C VAL A 49 8.08 -43.92 -18.53
N ALA A 50 7.93 -45.24 -18.39
CA ALA A 50 7.19 -45.85 -17.31
C ALA A 50 7.78 -45.49 -15.93
N ALA A 51 9.11 -45.48 -15.80
CA ALA A 51 9.81 -45.07 -14.59
C ALA A 51 9.55 -43.59 -14.24
N VAL A 52 9.61 -42.70 -15.21
CA VAL A 52 9.32 -41.24 -15.00
C VAL A 52 7.87 -41.04 -14.61
N VAL A 53 6.93 -41.68 -15.30
CA VAL A 53 5.49 -41.59 -14.98
C VAL A 53 5.22 -42.19 -13.61
N GLY A 54 5.81 -43.37 -13.31
CA GLY A 54 5.67 -44.03 -12.01
C GLY A 54 6.23 -43.20 -10.86
N ALA A 55 7.40 -42.57 -11.06
CA ALA A 55 7.99 -41.64 -10.09
C ALA A 55 7.10 -40.44 -9.87
N GLY A 56 6.56 -39.80 -10.94
CA GLY A 56 5.64 -38.69 -10.86
C GLY A 56 4.35 -39.01 -10.12
N LEU A 57 3.76 -40.17 -10.41
CA LEU A 57 2.55 -40.67 -9.69
C LEU A 57 2.86 -41.02 -8.24
N GLY A 58 4.00 -41.66 -7.97
CA GLY A 58 4.46 -41.98 -6.62
C GLY A 58 4.67 -40.72 -5.76
N LEU A 59 5.35 -39.72 -6.29
CA LEU A 59 5.53 -38.42 -5.62
C LEU A 59 4.20 -37.73 -5.36
N ARG A 60 3.27 -37.76 -6.32
CA ARG A 60 1.93 -37.18 -6.13
C ARG A 60 1.14 -37.91 -5.05
N GLN A 61 1.24 -39.22 -4.99
CA GLN A 61 0.57 -40.06 -3.97
C GLN A 61 1.21 -39.83 -2.58
N LEU A 62 2.53 -39.78 -2.52
CA LEU A 62 3.27 -39.47 -1.28
C LEU A 62 2.90 -38.10 -0.74
N ARG A 63 2.86 -37.11 -1.62
CA ARG A 63 2.42 -35.74 -1.25
C ARG A 63 1.00 -35.77 -0.68
N ARG A 64 0.05 -36.46 -1.33
CA ARG A 64 -1.33 -36.59 -0.83
C ARG A 64 -1.38 -37.27 0.54
N TYR A 65 -0.59 -38.32 0.73
CA TYR A 65 -0.51 -39.06 2.00
C TYR A 65 0.04 -38.18 3.12
N VAL A 66 1.11 -37.43 2.85
CA VAL A 66 1.70 -36.50 3.82
C VAL A 66 0.70 -35.40 4.18
N MET A 67 0.04 -34.82 3.18
CA MET A 67 -0.96 -33.76 3.38
C MET A 67 -2.24 -34.20 4.10
N ALA A 68 -2.52 -35.52 4.10
CA ALA A 68 -3.67 -36.12 4.80
C ALA A 68 -3.37 -36.44 6.26
N GLN A 69 -2.13 -36.34 6.72
CA GLN A 69 -1.80 -36.61 8.13
C GLN A 69 -2.32 -35.42 9.01
N PRO A 70 -2.90 -35.72 10.18
CA PRO A 70 -3.45 -34.72 11.10
C PRO A 70 -2.45 -33.63 11.47
N SER A 71 -1.17 -33.94 11.63
CA SER A 71 -0.08 -33.00 11.92
C SER A 71 0.16 -31.96 10.83
N TYR A 72 -0.42 -32.13 9.63
CA TYR A 72 -0.34 -31.20 8.51
C TYR A 72 -1.68 -30.59 8.14
N ALA A 73 -2.80 -31.18 8.59
CA ALA A 73 -4.15 -30.76 8.23
C ALA A 73 -4.68 -29.60 9.09
N ASP A 74 -4.23 -29.48 10.34
CA ASP A 74 -4.81 -28.57 11.34
C ASP A 74 -4.09 -27.23 11.49
N SER A 75 -3.10 -26.93 10.67
CA SER A 75 -2.35 -25.69 10.79
C SER A 75 -2.99 -24.54 10.00
N VAL A 76 -3.96 -23.88 10.60
CA VAL A 76 -4.39 -22.55 10.13
C VAL A 76 -3.21 -21.60 10.32
N ALA A 77 -2.69 -21.09 9.20
CA ALA A 77 -1.56 -20.18 9.24
C ALA A 77 -1.97 -18.83 9.85
N VAL A 78 -1.39 -18.48 11.00
CA VAL A 78 -1.59 -17.17 11.63
C VAL A 78 -0.67 -16.15 10.99
N VAL A 79 -1.23 -15.02 10.54
CA VAL A 79 -0.43 -13.92 10.00
C VAL A 79 0.21 -13.12 11.13
N VAL A 80 1.54 -13.02 11.11
CA VAL A 80 2.34 -12.24 12.05
C VAL A 80 3.03 -11.12 11.30
N LEU A 81 2.89 -9.91 11.80
CA LEU A 81 3.58 -8.73 11.29
C LEU A 81 4.90 -8.58 12.05
N ALA A 82 6.03 -8.77 11.36
CA ALA A 82 7.34 -8.52 11.94
C ALA A 82 7.63 -7.02 11.95
N ASP A 83 8.54 -6.60 12.85
CA ASP A 83 9.06 -5.22 12.93
C ASP A 83 7.95 -4.16 13.02
N ARG A 84 6.88 -4.49 13.75
CA ARG A 84 5.76 -3.58 13.97
C ARG A 84 6.24 -2.28 14.64
N PRO A 85 6.03 -1.12 14.02
CA PRO A 85 6.45 0.15 14.59
C PRO A 85 5.60 0.55 15.81
N VAL A 86 6.19 1.33 16.73
CA VAL A 86 5.54 1.74 17.99
C VAL A 86 4.24 2.52 17.77
N TRP A 87 4.14 3.29 16.69
CA TRP A 87 2.95 4.08 16.37
C TRP A 87 1.73 3.22 15.95
N MET A 88 1.98 1.98 15.47
CA MET A 88 0.94 1.09 14.99
C MET A 88 0.25 0.43 16.18
N ASP A 89 -0.96 0.83 16.47
CA ASP A 89 -1.80 0.20 17.45
C ASP A 89 -2.34 -1.18 16.99
N GLU A 90 -2.99 -1.89 17.89
CA GLU A 90 -3.55 -3.21 17.60
C GLU A 90 -4.69 -3.16 16.58
N VAL A 91 -5.37 -2.03 16.47
CA VAL A 91 -6.48 -1.84 15.53
C VAL A 91 -5.97 -1.88 14.10
N VAL A 92 -4.92 -1.13 13.79
CA VAL A 92 -4.28 -1.12 12.45
C VAL A 92 -3.64 -2.48 12.16
N ALA A 93 -2.94 -3.06 13.14
CA ALA A 93 -2.31 -4.37 12.97
C ALA A 93 -3.36 -5.46 12.70
N ALA A 94 -4.50 -5.43 13.36
CA ALA A 94 -5.61 -6.35 13.11
C ALA A 94 -6.24 -6.16 11.72
N GLU A 95 -6.37 -4.93 11.25
CA GLU A 95 -6.85 -4.61 9.90
C GLU A 95 -5.92 -5.21 8.83
N ILE A 96 -4.62 -4.99 8.97
CA ILE A 96 -3.60 -5.56 8.05
C ILE A 96 -3.67 -7.09 8.08
N ARG A 97 -3.69 -7.69 9.28
CA ARG A 97 -3.78 -9.16 9.41
C ARG A 97 -5.05 -9.71 8.78
N ALA A 98 -6.19 -9.06 8.98
CA ALA A 98 -7.46 -9.47 8.36
C ALA A 98 -7.38 -9.42 6.84
N HIS A 99 -6.81 -8.36 6.27
CA HIS A 99 -6.59 -8.23 4.83
C HIS A 99 -5.71 -9.35 4.27
N LEU A 100 -4.61 -9.67 4.93
CA LEU A 100 -3.69 -10.73 4.51
C LEU A 100 -4.26 -12.13 4.74
N ALA A 101 -5.00 -12.35 5.81
CA ALA A 101 -5.67 -13.62 6.10
C ALA A 101 -6.74 -13.96 5.06
N LEU A 102 -7.46 -12.96 4.54
CA LEU A 102 -8.40 -13.16 3.42
C LEU A 102 -7.69 -13.68 2.17
N ALA A 103 -6.52 -13.15 1.86
CA ALA A 103 -5.71 -13.60 0.72
C ALA A 103 -5.09 -14.98 0.94
N ALA A 104 -4.71 -15.30 2.17
CA ALA A 104 -4.25 -16.64 2.53
C ALA A 104 -5.34 -17.70 2.32
N GLY A 105 -6.62 -17.35 2.56
CA GLY A 105 -7.75 -18.28 2.49
C GLY A 105 -8.06 -18.93 3.84
N ARG A 106 -9.35 -19.23 4.09
CA ARG A 106 -9.85 -19.74 5.38
C ARG A 106 -9.31 -21.12 5.80
N ALA A 107 -8.76 -21.88 4.86
CA ALA A 107 -8.28 -23.24 5.07
C ALA A 107 -6.88 -23.43 4.47
N ALA A 108 -6.09 -22.35 4.33
CA ALA A 108 -4.77 -22.46 3.79
C ALA A 108 -3.86 -23.24 4.73
N GLY A 109 -3.58 -24.46 4.38
CA GLY A 109 -2.56 -25.27 5.04
C GLY A 109 -1.18 -24.62 4.81
N THR A 110 -0.33 -24.64 5.81
CA THR A 110 1.05 -24.07 5.78
C THR A 110 1.89 -24.58 4.58
N PHE A 111 1.44 -25.65 3.93
CA PHE A 111 2.15 -26.33 2.83
C PHE A 111 1.54 -26.07 1.45
N GLU A 112 0.60 -25.14 1.32
CA GLU A 112 0.15 -24.73 -0.02
C GLU A 112 1.30 -24.06 -0.77
N PRO A 113 1.65 -24.54 -1.98
CA PRO A 113 2.85 -24.09 -2.69
C PRO A 113 2.82 -22.58 -3.01
N ASP A 114 1.63 -22.00 -3.20
CA ASP A 114 1.48 -20.62 -3.65
C ASP A 114 1.05 -19.66 -2.51
N LEU A 115 1.03 -20.16 -1.26
CA LEU A 115 0.54 -19.38 -0.11
C LEU A 115 1.36 -18.11 0.13
N ALA A 116 2.69 -18.25 0.16
CA ALA A 116 3.58 -17.10 0.37
C ALA A 116 3.45 -16.07 -0.74
N GLU A 117 3.32 -16.52 -2.00
CA GLU A 117 3.16 -15.64 -3.16
C GLU A 117 1.82 -14.89 -3.13
N ARG A 118 0.71 -15.58 -2.79
CA ARG A 118 -0.60 -14.93 -2.63
C ARG A 118 -0.59 -13.88 -1.54
N VAL A 119 0.01 -14.19 -0.37
CA VAL A 119 0.12 -13.24 0.74
C VAL A 119 1.04 -12.08 0.37
N TYR A 120 2.16 -12.34 -0.31
CA TYR A 120 3.05 -11.29 -0.81
C TYR A 120 2.32 -10.33 -1.76
N ALA A 121 1.60 -10.86 -2.74
CA ALA A 121 0.81 -10.06 -3.68
C ALA A 121 -0.31 -9.26 -2.98
N ALA A 122 -0.93 -9.81 -1.94
CA ALA A 122 -1.91 -9.10 -1.13
C ALA A 122 -1.27 -8.00 -0.28
N ALA A 123 -0.11 -8.29 0.31
CA ALA A 123 0.64 -7.31 1.09
C ALA A 123 1.08 -6.10 0.24
N GLN A 124 1.49 -6.33 -1.01
CA GLN A 124 1.81 -5.24 -1.94
C GLN A 124 0.60 -4.34 -2.27
N ARG A 125 -0.61 -4.86 -2.21
CA ARG A 125 -1.86 -4.11 -2.46
C ARG A 125 -2.44 -3.51 -1.19
N CYS A 126 -1.91 -3.86 -0.03
CA CYS A 126 -2.41 -3.35 1.24
C CYS A 126 -2.05 -1.85 1.39
N PRO A 127 -3.02 -0.95 1.53
CA PRO A 127 -2.75 0.49 1.62
C PRO A 127 -1.86 0.88 2.80
N TRP A 128 -1.85 0.09 3.88
CA TRP A 128 -1.01 0.30 5.06
C TRP A 128 0.46 -0.11 4.86
N ILE A 129 0.76 -0.85 3.80
CA ILE A 129 2.12 -1.33 3.52
C ILE A 129 2.76 -0.46 2.44
N ARG A 130 3.90 0.13 2.77
CA ARG A 130 4.69 0.92 1.83
C ARG A 130 5.52 0.02 0.92
N ARG A 131 6.16 -0.99 1.54
CA ARG A 131 7.06 -1.91 0.86
C ARG A 131 7.08 -3.25 1.58
N VAL A 132 6.96 -4.32 0.83
CA VAL A 132 7.12 -5.68 1.34
C VAL A 132 8.57 -6.08 1.13
N HIS A 133 9.24 -6.51 2.18
CA HIS A 133 10.61 -7.03 2.11
C HIS A 133 10.59 -8.54 1.92
N GLU A 134 9.83 -9.23 2.76
CA GLU A 134 9.81 -10.69 2.79
C GLU A 134 8.46 -11.21 3.29
N VAL A 135 8.03 -12.33 2.74
CA VAL A 135 6.96 -13.16 3.31
C VAL A 135 7.52 -14.57 3.47
N ARG A 136 7.60 -15.04 4.69
CA ARG A 136 8.10 -16.39 5.01
C ARG A 136 7.08 -17.18 5.80
N ILE A 137 7.11 -18.47 5.62
CA ILE A 137 6.27 -19.41 6.38
C ILE A 137 7.16 -20.05 7.44
N GLU A 138 6.82 -19.83 8.69
CA GLU A 138 7.51 -20.41 9.83
C GLU A 138 6.62 -21.48 10.48
N ARG A 139 7.21 -22.56 10.92
CA ARG A 139 6.54 -23.51 11.78
C ARG A 139 6.59 -22.98 13.20
N ALA A 140 5.45 -22.89 13.86
CA ALA A 140 5.47 -22.59 15.29
C ALA A 140 6.23 -23.73 16.01
N PRO A 141 7.11 -23.42 16.98
CA PRO A 141 7.68 -24.45 17.83
C PRO A 141 6.52 -25.21 18.47
N THR A 142 6.57 -26.54 18.37
CA THR A 142 5.57 -27.41 18.99
C THR A 142 5.81 -27.33 20.49
N ASP A 143 5.07 -26.48 21.17
CA ASP A 143 5.00 -26.53 22.62
C ASP A 143 4.07 -27.69 22.97
N PRO A 144 4.56 -28.73 23.68
CA PRO A 144 3.74 -29.88 24.00
C PRO A 144 2.52 -29.55 24.87
N ASP A 145 2.54 -28.44 25.60
CA ASP A 145 1.45 -28.03 26.47
C ASP A 145 0.44 -27.07 25.80
N ASP A 146 0.76 -26.47 24.64
CA ASP A 146 -0.12 -25.54 23.92
C ASP A 146 -0.48 -26.07 22.52
N SER A 147 -1.43 -26.99 22.50
CA SER A 147 -1.97 -27.56 21.25
C SER A 147 -2.65 -26.52 20.34
N ALA A 148 -3.01 -25.34 20.87
CA ALA A 148 -3.60 -24.25 20.10
C ALA A 148 -2.58 -23.54 19.21
N LEU A 149 -1.27 -23.68 19.49
CA LEU A 149 -0.17 -23.07 18.73
C LEU A 149 0.51 -24.01 17.73
N SER A 150 -0.04 -25.20 17.51
CA SER A 150 0.51 -26.19 16.54
C SER A 150 0.38 -25.75 15.08
N GLY A 151 0.02 -24.49 14.82
CA GLY A 151 -0.16 -23.94 13.49
C GLY A 151 1.10 -23.32 12.90
N GLY A 152 1.16 -23.26 11.57
CA GLY A 152 2.18 -22.47 10.86
C GLY A 152 1.95 -20.97 11.04
N ARG A 153 3.04 -20.19 10.96
CA ARG A 153 2.99 -18.73 10.96
C ARG A 153 3.39 -18.18 9.61
N ILE A 154 2.63 -17.25 9.09
CA ILE A 154 3.02 -16.44 7.93
C ILE A 154 3.60 -15.15 8.49
N VAL A 155 4.92 -15.00 8.42
CA VAL A 155 5.61 -13.82 8.90
C VAL A 155 5.79 -12.86 7.73
N VAL A 156 5.26 -11.65 7.88
CA VAL A 156 5.37 -10.59 6.88
C VAL A 156 6.31 -9.53 7.42
N VAL A 157 7.42 -9.30 6.71
CA VAL A 157 8.40 -8.24 6.98
C VAL A 157 8.15 -7.12 6.00
N ALA A 158 7.79 -5.95 6.50
CA ALA A 158 7.39 -4.83 5.65
C ALA A 158 7.65 -3.47 6.29
N GLU A 159 7.77 -2.45 5.43
CA GLU A 159 7.68 -1.04 5.85
C GLU A 159 6.21 -0.62 5.84
N TYR A 160 5.77 0.00 6.93
CA TYR A 160 4.39 0.42 7.08
C TYR A 160 4.24 1.93 6.87
N ARG A 161 3.10 2.34 6.30
CA ARG A 161 2.75 3.75 6.12
C ARG A 161 2.18 4.31 7.40
N GLN A 162 2.84 5.32 7.93
CA GLN A 162 2.37 6.06 9.10
C GLN A 162 1.44 7.19 8.65
N PRO A 163 0.23 7.32 9.20
CA PRO A 163 -0.59 8.49 9.00
C PRO A 163 0.06 9.72 9.63
N VAL A 164 0.14 10.82 8.88
CA VAL A 164 0.77 12.08 9.33
C VAL A 164 -0.21 13.24 9.34
N ALA A 165 -1.26 13.16 8.55
CA ALA A 165 -2.28 14.22 8.45
C ALA A 165 -3.63 13.63 8.03
N GLN A 166 -4.65 14.47 8.17
CA GLN A 166 -5.99 14.23 7.70
C GLN A 166 -6.32 15.20 6.56
N ALA A 167 -6.43 14.71 5.34
CA ALA A 167 -6.76 15.51 4.17
C ALA A 167 -8.27 15.65 4.02
N VAL A 168 -8.75 16.89 3.83
CA VAL A 168 -10.16 17.24 3.65
C VAL A 168 -10.37 17.83 2.26
N GLY A 169 -11.05 17.08 1.40
CA GLY A 169 -11.38 17.51 0.05
C GLY A 169 -12.85 17.24 -0.29
N GLY A 170 -13.60 18.28 -0.57
CA GLY A 170 -15.05 18.21 -0.77
C GLY A 170 -15.76 17.73 0.50
N ARG A 171 -16.42 16.57 0.42
CA ARG A 171 -17.09 15.92 1.57
C ARG A 171 -16.28 14.75 2.15
N ALA A 172 -15.12 14.47 1.59
CA ALA A 172 -14.29 13.35 2.01
C ALA A 172 -13.20 13.83 2.97
N GLU A 173 -13.00 13.05 4.03
CA GLU A 173 -11.94 13.22 5.00
C GLU A 173 -11.18 11.89 5.09
N ARG A 174 -9.87 11.91 4.82
CA ARG A 174 -9.03 10.72 4.71
C ARG A 174 -7.69 10.92 5.42
N TYR A 175 -7.19 9.88 6.08
CA TYR A 175 -5.81 9.86 6.55
C TYR A 175 -4.86 9.73 5.37
N ILE A 176 -3.73 10.39 5.47
CA ILE A 176 -2.67 10.36 4.48
C ILE A 176 -1.31 10.16 5.15
N ASP A 177 -0.41 9.48 4.44
CA ASP A 177 0.99 9.36 4.85
C ASP A 177 1.83 10.55 4.39
N ALA A 178 3.12 10.55 4.74
CA ALA A 178 4.08 11.59 4.37
C ALA A 178 4.31 11.74 2.85
N ALA A 179 3.92 10.75 2.06
CA ALA A 179 3.97 10.78 0.59
C ALA A 179 2.62 11.19 -0.04
N GLY A 180 1.61 11.49 0.76
CA GLY A 180 0.26 11.85 0.31
C GLY A 180 -0.57 10.65 -0.13
N VAL A 181 -0.20 9.43 0.24
CA VAL A 181 -1.00 8.23 -0.06
C VAL A 181 -2.18 8.16 0.90
N VAL A 182 -3.37 7.95 0.32
CA VAL A 182 -4.62 7.80 1.07
C VAL A 182 -4.64 6.47 1.82
N LEU A 183 -4.89 6.55 3.13
CA LEU A 183 -4.99 5.38 4.01
C LEU A 183 -6.45 5.06 4.31
N PRO A 184 -6.79 3.80 4.64
CA PRO A 184 -8.14 3.41 5.00
C PRO A 184 -8.63 4.15 6.24
N THR A 185 -9.86 4.68 6.16
CA THR A 185 -10.52 5.38 7.27
C THR A 185 -11.89 4.79 7.60
N ASP A 186 -12.34 3.85 6.78
CA ASP A 186 -13.74 3.43 6.77
C ASP A 186 -14.10 2.39 7.84
N SER A 187 -13.10 1.83 8.55
CA SER A 187 -13.43 0.94 9.66
C SER A 187 -13.84 1.75 10.90
N ALA A 188 -14.95 1.37 11.51
CA ALA A 188 -15.39 1.96 12.79
C ALA A 188 -14.31 1.85 13.89
N ARG A 189 -13.41 0.87 13.77
CA ARG A 189 -12.26 0.66 14.63
C ARG A 189 -11.21 1.76 14.47
N LEU A 190 -10.88 2.13 13.22
CA LEU A 190 -9.93 3.20 12.91
C LEU A 190 -10.47 4.58 13.32
N GLN A 191 -11.78 4.80 13.20
CA GLN A 191 -12.43 6.01 13.67
C GLN A 191 -12.34 6.14 15.21
N ALA A 192 -12.35 5.03 15.94
CA ALA A 192 -12.18 5.01 17.38
C ALA A 192 -10.72 5.27 17.83
N ALA A 193 -9.74 5.08 16.98
CA ALA A 193 -8.31 5.24 17.29
C ALA A 193 -7.89 6.69 17.61
N ARG A 194 -8.77 7.67 17.43
CA ARG A 194 -8.63 9.09 17.84
C ARG A 194 -7.23 9.68 17.65
N TRP A 195 -6.60 9.43 16.53
CA TRP A 195 -5.35 10.12 16.22
C TRP A 195 -5.62 11.62 16.06
N ARG A 196 -5.06 12.40 16.95
CA ARG A 196 -5.05 13.85 16.77
C ARG A 196 -4.05 14.19 15.68
N MET A 197 -4.56 14.45 14.48
CA MET A 197 -3.75 14.82 13.34
C MET A 197 -4.11 16.21 12.87
N VAL A 198 -3.10 16.89 12.34
CA VAL A 198 -3.32 18.16 11.66
C VAL A 198 -4.15 17.91 10.40
N ARG A 199 -5.21 18.71 10.22
CA ARG A 199 -6.07 18.63 9.05
C ARG A 199 -5.51 19.51 7.93
N ILE A 200 -5.45 19.01 6.71
CA ILE A 200 -5.17 19.80 5.52
C ILE A 200 -6.51 20.09 4.85
N THR A 201 -6.91 21.37 4.83
CA THR A 201 -8.19 21.83 4.32
C THR A 201 -8.02 22.68 3.06
N GLY A 202 -9.10 22.87 2.31
CA GLY A 202 -9.07 23.68 1.11
C GLY A 202 -8.42 23.03 -0.11
N LEU A 203 -8.30 21.71 -0.12
CA LEU A 203 -7.79 20.95 -1.25
C LEU A 203 -8.70 21.09 -2.47
N ARG A 204 -8.11 21.31 -3.64
CA ARG A 204 -8.84 21.45 -4.91
C ARG A 204 -9.31 20.11 -5.46
N ALA A 205 -8.45 19.12 -5.38
CA ALA A 205 -8.75 17.80 -5.92
C ALA A 205 -9.66 17.01 -4.98
N ALA A 206 -10.53 16.19 -5.55
CA ALA A 206 -11.29 15.22 -4.80
C ALA A 206 -10.36 14.13 -4.22
N ALA A 207 -10.82 13.46 -3.17
CA ALA A 207 -10.09 12.36 -2.55
C ALA A 207 -9.81 11.24 -3.58
N ALA A 208 -8.58 10.77 -3.59
CA ALA A 208 -8.20 9.58 -4.35
C ALA A 208 -8.68 8.30 -3.65
N GLU A 209 -8.60 7.18 -4.35
CA GLU A 209 -8.86 5.87 -3.78
C GLU A 209 -7.79 5.49 -2.73
N CYS A 210 -8.16 4.63 -1.78
CA CYS A 210 -7.23 4.08 -0.80
C CYS A 210 -6.03 3.42 -1.48
N GLY A 211 -4.82 3.70 -0.98
CA GLY A 211 -3.56 3.21 -1.53
C GLY A 211 -3.00 4.06 -2.67
N SER A 212 -3.74 5.04 -3.17
CA SER A 212 -3.30 5.97 -4.22
C SER A 212 -2.86 7.31 -3.64
N VAL A 213 -1.99 8.02 -4.36
CA VAL A 213 -1.57 9.36 -3.98
C VAL A 213 -2.71 10.34 -4.25
N TRP A 214 -3.05 11.16 -3.28
CA TRP A 214 -4.01 12.25 -3.48
C TRP A 214 -3.42 13.31 -4.42
N PRO A 215 -4.10 13.61 -5.52
CA PRO A 215 -3.54 14.52 -6.53
C PRO A 215 -3.58 15.99 -6.07
N GLY A 216 -2.59 16.74 -6.50
CA GLY A 216 -2.53 18.20 -6.30
C GLY A 216 -1.26 18.65 -5.58
N ASP A 217 -0.75 19.79 -6.03
CA ASP A 217 0.41 20.46 -5.43
C ASP A 217 0.06 21.18 -4.12
N ASP A 218 -1.21 21.47 -3.91
CA ASP A 218 -1.74 22.03 -2.67
C ASP A 218 -1.65 21.05 -1.49
N LEU A 219 -1.90 19.74 -1.71
CA LEU A 219 -1.65 18.74 -0.69
C LEU A 219 -0.16 18.64 -0.35
N THR A 220 0.70 18.62 -1.37
CA THR A 220 2.15 18.56 -1.17
C THR A 220 2.64 19.77 -0.36
N ALA A 221 2.09 20.96 -0.63
CA ALA A 221 2.37 22.16 0.14
C ALA A 221 1.93 22.04 1.60
N GLY A 222 0.72 21.55 1.85
CA GLY A 222 0.21 21.29 3.20
C GLY A 222 1.08 20.31 3.98
N LEU A 223 1.47 19.19 3.37
CA LEU A 223 2.38 18.20 3.96
C LEU A 223 3.77 18.78 4.23
N HIS A 224 4.26 19.65 3.34
CA HIS A 224 5.54 20.32 3.55
C HIS A 224 5.48 21.23 4.79
N VAL A 225 4.42 22.01 4.95
CA VAL A 225 4.21 22.85 6.15
C VAL A 225 4.13 22.01 7.41
N ILE A 226 3.38 20.91 7.40
CA ILE A 226 3.31 20.00 8.55
C ILE A 226 4.71 19.49 8.92
N ARG A 227 5.52 19.12 7.95
CA ARG A 227 6.90 18.67 8.18
C ARG A 227 7.78 19.75 8.81
N LEU A 228 7.65 21.01 8.36
CA LEU A 228 8.37 22.16 8.93
C LEU A 228 7.99 22.42 10.39
N LEU A 229 6.76 22.10 10.76
CA LEU A 229 6.21 22.33 12.10
C LEU A 229 6.42 21.13 13.05
N ALA A 230 6.66 19.93 12.54
CA ALA A 230 6.62 18.66 13.31
C ALA A 230 7.55 18.67 14.55
N ASP A 231 8.72 19.30 14.46
CA ASP A 231 9.68 19.38 15.55
C ASP A 231 9.51 20.63 16.45
N ARG A 232 8.47 21.43 16.21
CA ARG A 232 8.23 22.64 17.00
C ARG A 232 7.41 22.34 18.26
N PRO A 233 7.72 22.99 19.37
CA PRO A 233 7.10 22.71 20.68
C PRO A 233 5.60 23.01 20.72
N TYR A 234 5.09 23.77 19.76
CA TYR A 234 3.68 24.15 19.59
C TYR A 234 2.95 23.34 18.54
N PHE A 235 3.58 22.34 17.95
CA PHE A 235 2.94 21.55 16.87
C PHE A 235 1.60 20.94 17.30
N ASN A 236 1.50 20.51 18.55
CA ASN A 236 0.26 19.97 19.12
C ASN A 236 -0.89 20.99 19.24
N GLN A 237 -0.61 22.28 19.09
CA GLN A 237 -1.62 23.35 19.09
C GLN A 237 -2.11 23.66 17.68
N ILE A 238 -1.41 23.21 16.63
CA ILE A 238 -1.85 23.38 15.25
C ILE A 238 -2.89 22.29 14.94
N THR A 239 -4.08 22.73 14.56
CA THR A 239 -5.19 21.81 14.25
C THR A 239 -5.46 21.69 12.76
N ALA A 240 -5.14 22.71 11.98
CA ALA A 240 -5.30 22.67 10.54
C ALA A 240 -4.25 23.50 9.79
N VAL A 241 -3.97 23.07 8.56
CA VAL A 241 -3.26 23.81 7.51
C VAL A 241 -4.26 24.03 6.38
N ASP A 242 -4.63 25.29 6.16
CA ASP A 242 -5.54 25.66 5.08
C ASP A 242 -4.76 26.07 3.83
N VAL A 243 -4.97 25.32 2.76
CA VAL A 243 -4.35 25.55 1.44
C VAL A 243 -5.36 26.05 0.41
N MET A 244 -6.52 26.51 0.85
CA MET A 244 -7.60 26.95 -0.04
C MET A 244 -7.12 28.00 -1.05
N ASN A 245 -6.32 28.96 -0.59
CA ASN A 245 -5.77 30.02 -1.44
C ASN A 245 -4.34 29.72 -1.96
N TYR A 246 -3.93 28.46 -1.96
CA TYR A 246 -2.60 28.08 -2.42
C TYR A 246 -2.28 28.64 -3.81
N ARG A 247 -1.10 29.30 -3.94
CA ARG A 247 -0.67 30.08 -5.12
C ARG A 247 -1.62 31.24 -5.46
N HIS A 248 -2.28 31.82 -4.46
CA HIS A 248 -3.21 32.94 -4.61
C HIS A 248 -4.34 32.72 -5.64
N ARG A 249 -4.84 31.47 -5.71
CA ARG A 249 -5.84 31.08 -6.72
C ARG A 249 -7.19 31.75 -6.59
N TYR A 250 -7.50 32.32 -5.42
CA TYR A 250 -8.75 33.06 -5.18
C TYR A 250 -8.51 34.52 -4.94
N ASP A 251 -7.53 34.90 -4.09
CA ASP A 251 -7.26 36.26 -3.72
C ASP A 251 -5.76 36.47 -3.49
N ARG A 252 -5.20 37.47 -4.18
CA ARG A 252 -3.79 37.87 -4.07
C ARG A 252 -3.47 38.60 -2.78
N GLY A 253 -4.45 39.24 -2.14
CA GLY A 253 -4.30 39.96 -0.87
C GLY A 253 -4.27 39.02 0.33
N GLU A 254 -4.90 37.85 0.20
CA GLU A 254 -4.96 36.87 1.25
C GLU A 254 -3.73 35.92 1.23
N PRO A 255 -3.37 35.34 2.40
CA PRO A 255 -2.25 34.42 2.47
C PRO A 255 -2.52 33.19 1.62
N SER A 256 -1.46 32.67 0.96
CA SER A 256 -1.52 31.44 0.18
C SER A 256 -1.79 30.23 1.08
N ILE A 257 -1.20 30.21 2.27
CA ILE A 257 -1.39 29.17 3.28
C ILE A 257 -1.70 29.84 4.63
N ARG A 258 -2.63 29.23 5.36
CA ARG A 258 -2.98 29.59 6.74
C ARG A 258 -2.81 28.40 7.65
N LEU A 259 -2.48 28.68 8.91
CA LEU A 259 -2.48 27.65 9.97
C LEU A 259 -3.59 28.02 10.95
N VAL A 260 -4.25 27.01 11.49
CA VAL A 260 -5.23 27.19 12.55
C VAL A 260 -4.63 26.65 13.84
N ALA A 261 -4.37 27.52 14.79
CA ALA A 261 -3.97 27.14 16.13
C ALA A 261 -5.17 27.17 17.07
N MET A 262 -5.22 26.21 18.02
CA MET A 262 -6.31 26.10 18.98
C MET A 262 -5.79 25.75 20.38
N ASP A 263 -6.29 26.48 21.39
CA ASP A 263 -6.10 26.16 22.80
C ASP A 263 -7.48 26.23 23.51
N GLY A 264 -7.98 25.09 23.90
CA GLY A 264 -9.35 24.97 24.43
C GLY A 264 -10.40 25.40 23.38
N GLN A 265 -11.10 26.48 23.65
CA GLN A 265 -12.11 27.07 22.76
C GLN A 265 -11.57 28.27 21.95
N VAL A 266 -10.34 28.69 22.21
CA VAL A 266 -9.74 29.85 21.53
C VAL A 266 -9.06 29.36 20.26
N THR A 267 -9.41 30.00 19.16
CA THR A 267 -8.83 29.71 17.83
C THR A 267 -8.11 30.95 17.29
N THR A 268 -6.93 30.76 16.73
CA THR A 268 -6.14 31.81 16.08
C THR A 268 -5.85 31.42 14.65
N ASP A 269 -6.14 32.32 13.69
CA ASP A 269 -5.76 32.20 12.29
C ASP A 269 -4.33 32.73 12.11
N ILE A 270 -3.39 31.88 11.73
CA ILE A 270 -2.00 32.27 11.48
C ILE A 270 -1.79 32.39 9.98
N ARG A 271 -1.58 33.61 9.51
CA ARG A 271 -1.32 33.94 8.10
C ARG A 271 0.10 33.59 7.75
N PHE A 272 0.31 32.35 7.32
CA PHE A 272 1.63 31.78 7.06
C PHE A 272 2.26 32.33 5.77
N GLY A 273 1.48 32.44 4.68
CA GLY A 273 1.92 32.98 3.39
C GLY A 273 2.48 31.91 2.44
N ASP A 274 3.38 32.33 1.55
CA ASP A 274 3.88 31.49 0.47
C ASP A 274 5.01 30.55 0.90
N LEU A 275 5.06 29.42 0.24
CA LEU A 275 6.23 28.53 0.26
C LEU A 275 7.15 28.86 -0.93
N PRO A 276 8.47 28.67 -0.79
CA PRO A 276 9.39 28.72 -1.92
C PRO A 276 8.95 27.71 -2.99
N THR A 277 8.98 28.13 -4.25
CA THR A 277 8.68 27.25 -5.38
C THR A 277 9.99 26.90 -6.08
N GLY A 278 10.51 25.69 -5.88
CA GLY A 278 11.82 25.30 -6.37
C GLY A 278 12.94 26.15 -5.76
N ASP A 279 13.89 26.59 -6.57
CA ASP A 279 15.02 27.43 -6.15
C ASP A 279 14.67 28.92 -6.01
N LEU A 280 13.42 29.29 -6.31
CA LEU A 280 12.98 30.70 -6.20
C LEU A 280 12.54 31.02 -4.78
N PRO A 281 13.09 32.08 -4.16
CA PRO A 281 12.60 32.55 -2.87
C PRO A 281 11.12 32.99 -2.99
N ALA A 282 10.38 32.85 -1.87
CA ALA A 282 9.02 33.40 -1.81
C ALA A 282 9.05 34.91 -2.14
N VAL A 283 8.25 35.29 -3.12
CA VAL A 283 8.27 36.68 -3.60
C VAL A 283 7.66 37.60 -2.53
N GLY A 284 8.47 38.52 -1.98
CA GLY A 284 7.97 39.69 -1.24
C GLY A 284 7.69 39.49 0.25
N GLY A 285 8.33 38.55 0.94
CA GLY A 285 8.13 38.38 2.38
C GLY A 285 9.35 37.78 3.11
N PRO A 286 9.32 37.63 4.44
CA PRO A 286 10.36 36.96 5.19
C PRO A 286 10.48 35.49 4.79
N SER A 287 11.70 34.94 4.89
CA SER A 287 11.95 33.53 4.65
C SER A 287 11.09 32.63 5.56
N VAL A 288 10.89 31.37 5.16
CA VAL A 288 10.13 30.39 5.99
C VAL A 288 10.73 30.29 7.40
N ASP A 289 12.06 30.22 7.50
CA ASP A 289 12.74 30.12 8.81
C ASP A 289 12.49 31.36 9.67
N ARG A 290 12.48 32.55 9.08
CA ARG A 290 12.16 33.78 9.80
C ARG A 290 10.72 33.81 10.29
N ARG A 291 9.77 33.35 9.48
CA ARG A 291 8.35 33.21 9.88
C ARG A 291 8.18 32.21 11.03
N LEU A 292 8.87 31.09 10.97
CA LEU A 292 8.88 30.12 12.06
C LEU A 292 9.50 30.72 13.32
N GLY A 293 10.59 31.49 13.19
CA GLY A 293 11.19 32.24 14.30
C GLY A 293 10.22 33.25 14.94
N TYR A 294 9.34 33.86 14.18
CA TYR A 294 8.26 34.70 14.72
C TYR A 294 7.28 33.89 15.56
N LEU A 295 6.87 32.70 15.10
CA LEU A 295 6.00 31.82 15.87
C LEU A 295 6.67 31.31 17.13
N ASP A 296 7.98 30.96 17.08
CA ASP A 296 8.77 30.56 18.23
C ASP A 296 8.80 31.68 19.27
N THR A 297 9.07 32.92 18.84
CA THR A 297 9.09 34.11 19.69
C THR A 297 7.73 34.39 20.31
N TRP A 298 6.67 34.37 19.49
CA TRP A 298 5.29 34.56 19.98
C TRP A 298 4.93 33.51 21.02
N TYR A 299 5.19 32.23 20.73
CA TYR A 299 4.90 31.12 21.63
C TYR A 299 5.56 31.32 23.01
N LEU A 300 6.84 31.71 23.02
CA LEU A 300 7.57 31.95 24.28
C LEU A 300 7.00 33.11 25.06
N HIS A 301 6.66 34.23 24.41
CA HIS A 301 6.17 35.46 25.07
C HIS A 301 4.70 35.34 25.48
N ASN A 302 3.90 34.54 24.78
CA ASN A 302 2.48 34.36 25.05
C ASN A 302 2.21 33.15 25.97
N GLY A 303 3.08 32.88 26.94
CA GLY A 303 2.90 31.83 27.93
C GLY A 303 2.85 30.42 27.34
N ARG A 304 3.63 30.17 26.28
CA ARG A 304 3.68 28.92 25.54
C ARG A 304 2.35 28.55 24.84
N ARG A 305 1.67 29.55 24.31
CA ARG A 305 0.42 29.41 23.57
C ARG A 305 0.53 30.12 22.22
N LEU A 306 0.04 29.48 21.15
CA LEU A 306 -0.15 30.14 19.87
C LEU A 306 -1.49 30.85 19.80
N ALA A 307 -2.53 30.23 20.37
CA ALA A 307 -3.86 30.78 20.38
C ALA A 307 -4.01 31.91 21.40
N GLY A 308 -4.82 32.90 21.05
CA GLY A 308 -5.11 34.11 21.84
C GLY A 308 -5.77 35.16 20.97
N PRO A 309 -5.03 35.85 20.08
CA PRO A 309 -5.59 36.80 19.15
C PRO A 309 -6.42 36.12 18.06
N THR A 310 -7.31 36.87 17.41
CA THR A 310 -8.09 36.32 16.29
C THR A 310 -7.22 35.92 15.11
N TYR A 311 -6.12 36.67 14.88
CA TYR A 311 -5.14 36.33 13.88
C TYR A 311 -3.71 36.70 14.28
N LEU A 312 -2.73 36.00 13.67
CA LEU A 312 -1.31 36.36 13.66
C LEU A 312 -0.83 36.46 12.22
N ASP A 313 -0.34 37.60 11.79
CA ASP A 313 0.24 37.75 10.46
C ASP A 313 1.77 37.76 10.54
N ILE A 314 2.38 36.63 10.13
CA ILE A 314 3.84 36.43 10.15
C ILE A 314 4.49 36.69 8.79
N ARG A 315 3.75 37.23 7.84
CA ARG A 315 4.24 37.60 6.49
C ARG A 315 4.95 38.94 6.47
N LEU A 316 4.81 39.73 7.53
CA LEU A 316 5.42 41.05 7.61
C LEU A 316 6.94 40.94 7.85
N PRO A 317 7.76 41.81 7.19
CA PRO A 317 9.22 41.63 7.21
C PRO A 317 9.86 41.83 8.58
N ASP A 318 9.32 42.69 9.42
CA ASP A 318 9.97 43.16 10.64
C ASP A 318 9.15 43.01 11.91
N ARG A 319 7.92 42.49 11.82
CA ARG A 319 7.02 42.35 12.97
C ARG A 319 6.00 41.24 12.76
N ILE A 320 5.38 40.83 13.85
CA ILE A 320 4.15 40.01 13.82
C ILE A 320 2.96 41.00 13.78
N GLY A 321 2.09 40.83 12.79
CA GLY A 321 0.81 41.55 12.76
C GLY A 321 -0.18 40.87 13.70
N VAL A 322 -0.72 41.65 14.62
CA VAL A 322 -1.75 41.26 15.59
C VAL A 322 -2.89 42.24 15.58
N PRO A 323 -4.12 41.90 16.03
CA PRO A 323 -5.19 42.86 16.27
C PRO A 323 -4.75 43.95 17.27
N GLU A 324 -5.33 45.15 17.17
CA GLU A 324 -4.99 46.28 18.06
C GLU A 324 -5.05 45.92 19.55
N ALA A 325 -6.00 45.09 19.96
CA ALA A 325 -6.12 44.67 21.35
C ALA A 325 -4.92 43.85 21.88
N TYR A 326 -4.04 43.38 20.99
CA TYR A 326 -2.84 42.57 21.29
C TYR A 326 -1.55 43.26 20.83
N ALA A 327 -1.66 44.47 20.27
CA ALA A 327 -0.47 45.24 19.92
C ALA A 327 0.25 45.72 21.19
N PRO A 328 1.59 45.61 21.27
CA PRO A 328 2.37 46.04 22.40
C PRO A 328 2.36 47.52 22.64
#